data_004cd53eb8fb611935574276174db47b
#
_entry.id   004cd53eb8fb611935574276174db47b
#
_cell.length_a   1.000
_cell.length_b   1.000
_cell.length_c   1.000
_cell.angle_alpha   90.00
_cell.angle_beta   90.00
_cell.angle_gamma   90.00
#
_symmetry.space_group_name_H-M   'P 1'
#
loop_
_entity.id
_entity.type
_entity.pdbx_description
1 polymer ?
#
loop_
_entity_poly.entity_id
_entity_poly.type
_entity_poly.pdbx_seq_one_letter_code
_entity_poly.pdbx_strand_id
1 'polypeptide(L)'
;LSLDASYFGETKNGVWIAKTPNVSDYGTNGFRLQFNADGLNESSGTVSSPTNIGDDSSGKNNHFSVSGIVASDCNMPDSPENNFATINPLHFRVSNGTQTYSEGNLKYGQPTANSWGFGFTTLNVKSGKWYAELRCAGNTSVNAGVANVGHYGYHKFVSDQNPQNETGIWQLTMDGTATKTRFNNSPASATYTGFGNGQILGILLNADDKELSFTVDGTLQTGFGSSGVVDISTGGSASDEWSFFANTYYGSSETMTWNFGQDSSFLGTETATSNADANGNGTFHTAPPSGYLALCTANLPEPTIGPNSDTQADDHFK
;
A
#
# COMPACT_ATOMS: atom_id res chain seq x y z
N LEU A 1 38.04 4.07 15.86
CA LEU A 1 38.36 4.31 14.44
C LEU A 1 37.55 5.49 13.97
N SER A 2 38.19 6.53 13.41
CA SER A 2 37.46 7.63 12.75
C SER A 2 37.50 7.39 11.26
N LEU A 3 36.33 7.21 10.65
CA LEU A 3 36.18 7.07 9.21
C LEU A 3 35.75 8.42 8.64
N ASP A 4 36.36 8.82 7.56
CA ASP A 4 35.95 10.04 6.82
C ASP A 4 34.84 9.73 5.80
N ALA A 5 34.28 10.76 5.19
CA ALA A 5 33.18 10.61 4.24
C ALA A 5 33.52 9.74 3.02
N SER A 6 34.81 9.63 2.65
CA SER A 6 35.25 8.83 1.50
C SER A 6 35.06 7.32 1.68
N TYR A 7 34.86 6.84 2.91
CA TYR A 7 34.48 5.45 3.17
C TYR A 7 33.04 5.15 2.75
N PHE A 8 32.15 6.15 2.79
CA PHE A 8 30.71 5.97 2.61
C PHE A 8 30.20 6.48 1.29
N GLY A 9 31.02 7.24 0.56
CA GLY A 9 30.62 7.78 -0.73
C GLY A 9 31.79 8.27 -1.55
N GLU A 10 31.50 8.66 -2.77
CA GLU A 10 32.46 9.23 -3.73
C GLU A 10 31.77 10.32 -4.57
N THR A 11 32.55 11.22 -5.15
CA THR A 11 32.01 12.22 -6.07
C THR A 11 32.15 11.72 -7.50
N LYS A 12 31.02 11.59 -8.20
CA LYS A 12 30.96 11.33 -9.65
C LYS A 12 30.27 12.48 -10.35
N ASN A 13 30.91 13.02 -11.37
CA ASN A 13 30.39 14.16 -12.17
C ASN A 13 29.91 15.35 -11.31
N GLY A 14 30.63 15.62 -10.21
CA GLY A 14 30.29 16.72 -9.32
C GLY A 14 29.21 16.40 -8.27
N VAL A 15 28.59 15.22 -8.32
CA VAL A 15 27.59 14.75 -7.35
C VAL A 15 28.21 13.74 -6.42
N TRP A 16 28.01 13.92 -5.10
CA TRP A 16 28.41 12.93 -4.11
C TRP A 16 27.39 11.80 -4.07
N ILE A 17 27.84 10.57 -4.30
CA ILE A 17 27.01 9.35 -4.30
C ILE A 17 27.48 8.39 -3.21
N ALA A 18 26.54 7.68 -2.61
CA ALA A 18 26.84 6.64 -1.63
C ALA A 18 27.57 5.45 -2.30
N LYS A 19 28.45 4.80 -1.55
CA LYS A 19 29.07 3.54 -1.94
C LYS A 19 29.08 2.56 -0.76
N THR A 20 29.16 1.28 -1.04
CA THR A 20 29.30 0.26 0.01
C THR A 20 30.63 0.50 0.74
N PRO A 21 30.61 0.70 2.07
CA PRO A 21 31.81 0.94 2.84
C PRO A 21 32.72 -0.29 2.81
N ASN A 22 34.01 -0.11 2.52
CA ASN A 22 35.03 -1.15 2.66
C ASN A 22 35.82 -0.86 3.93
N VAL A 23 35.30 -1.31 5.06
CA VAL A 23 35.92 -1.15 6.37
C VAL A 23 36.76 -2.40 6.66
N SER A 24 38.09 -2.24 6.73
CA SER A 24 39.02 -3.36 6.95
C SER A 24 39.08 -3.84 8.40
N ASP A 25 38.74 -2.99 9.34
CA ASP A 25 38.68 -3.32 10.77
C ASP A 25 37.64 -2.51 11.50
N TYR A 26 36.67 -3.19 12.06
CA TYR A 26 35.58 -2.60 12.84
C TYR A 26 35.96 -2.35 14.32
N GLY A 27 37.15 -2.75 14.74
CA GLY A 27 37.56 -2.72 16.16
C GLY A 27 36.85 -3.81 16.98
N THR A 28 37.13 -3.84 18.27
CA THR A 28 36.59 -4.90 19.15
C THR A 28 35.09 -4.84 19.36
N ASN A 29 34.55 -3.62 19.46
CA ASN A 29 33.12 -3.37 19.74
C ASN A 29 32.36 -2.89 18.50
N GLY A 30 32.98 -2.89 17.32
CA GLY A 30 32.34 -2.50 16.09
C GLY A 30 31.44 -3.61 15.53
N PHE A 31 30.49 -3.24 14.71
CA PHE A 31 29.55 -4.17 14.07
C PHE A 31 29.18 -3.67 12.68
N ARG A 32 28.59 -4.58 11.88
CA ARG A 32 27.97 -4.29 10.60
C ARG A 32 26.66 -5.04 10.49
N LEU A 33 25.54 -4.34 10.57
CA LEU A 33 24.22 -4.88 10.34
C LEU A 33 23.80 -4.60 8.89
N GLN A 34 23.31 -5.60 8.19
CA GLN A 34 22.90 -5.47 6.79
C GLN A 34 21.39 -5.30 6.62
N PHE A 35 20.58 -5.72 7.61
CA PHE A 35 19.13 -5.67 7.62
C PHE A 35 18.47 -6.32 6.39
N ASN A 36 19.10 -7.35 5.86
CA ASN A 36 18.66 -8.06 4.65
C ASN A 36 18.25 -9.51 4.93
N ALA A 37 17.82 -9.80 6.14
CA ALA A 37 17.39 -11.12 6.59
C ALA A 37 16.10 -11.00 7.41
N ASP A 38 15.36 -12.09 7.53
CA ASP A 38 14.05 -12.18 8.19
C ASP A 38 14.04 -13.04 9.44
N GLY A 39 15.15 -13.70 9.74
CA GLY A 39 15.30 -14.46 10.97
C GLY A 39 15.38 -13.54 12.21
N LEU A 40 14.71 -13.95 13.28
CA LEU A 40 14.61 -13.18 14.53
C LEU A 40 15.51 -13.72 15.63
N ASN A 41 16.15 -14.88 15.43
CA ASN A 41 17.03 -15.48 16.41
C ASN A 41 18.41 -14.79 16.41
N GLU A 42 19.03 -14.70 17.56
CA GLU A 42 20.42 -14.25 17.66
C GLU A 42 21.36 -15.34 17.14
N SER A 43 22.24 -14.99 16.20
CA SER A 43 23.28 -15.88 15.74
C SER A 43 24.44 -15.97 16.73
N SER A 44 25.20 -17.03 16.65
CA SER A 44 26.44 -17.20 17.41
C SER A 44 27.62 -17.40 16.47
N GLY A 45 28.76 -16.82 16.82
CA GLY A 45 29.99 -16.95 16.03
C GLY A 45 29.99 -16.03 14.78
N THR A 46 30.98 -16.19 13.94
CA THR A 46 31.19 -15.31 12.79
C THR A 46 30.19 -15.57 11.69
N VAL A 47 29.44 -14.53 11.33
CA VAL A 47 28.44 -14.53 10.27
C VAL A 47 28.92 -13.64 9.13
N SER A 48 29.10 -14.20 7.94
CA SER A 48 29.42 -13.45 6.70
C SER A 48 28.20 -13.23 5.82
N SER A 49 27.22 -14.12 5.94
CA SER A 49 25.93 -14.02 5.24
C SER A 49 24.82 -14.04 6.28
N PRO A 50 24.28 -12.88 6.67
CA PRO A 50 23.24 -12.78 7.69
C PRO A 50 22.00 -13.59 7.34
N THR A 51 21.45 -14.28 8.33
CA THR A 51 20.17 -14.99 8.28
C THR A 51 19.17 -14.43 9.27
N ASN A 52 19.66 -13.63 10.21
CA ASN A 52 18.84 -12.93 11.19
C ASN A 52 19.06 -11.43 11.10
N ILE A 53 18.03 -10.64 11.40
CA ILE A 53 18.06 -9.18 11.25
C ILE A 53 19.12 -8.49 12.12
N GLY A 54 19.43 -9.10 13.27
CA GLY A 54 20.45 -8.61 14.21
C GLY A 54 21.87 -9.15 13.97
N ASP A 55 22.10 -9.86 12.87
CA ASP A 55 23.40 -10.48 12.60
C ASP A 55 24.48 -9.45 12.28
N ASP A 56 25.57 -9.53 13.01
CA ASP A 56 26.78 -8.76 12.77
C ASP A 56 27.66 -9.46 11.73
N SER A 57 27.78 -8.87 10.55
CA SER A 57 28.64 -9.34 9.46
C SER A 57 30.04 -8.71 9.44
N SER A 58 30.43 -8.01 10.49
CA SER A 58 31.77 -7.39 10.62
C SER A 58 32.90 -8.39 10.91
N GLY A 59 32.56 -9.62 11.33
CA GLY A 59 33.48 -10.64 11.84
C GLY A 59 33.85 -10.46 13.29
N LYS A 60 33.23 -9.53 14.03
CA LYS A 60 33.48 -9.27 15.46
C LYS A 60 32.51 -9.98 16.38
N ASN A 61 31.46 -10.60 15.85
CA ASN A 61 30.44 -11.37 16.59
C ASN A 61 29.66 -10.52 17.60
N ASN A 62 29.48 -9.25 17.31
CA ASN A 62 28.68 -8.33 18.13
C ASN A 62 27.21 -8.33 17.60
N HIS A 63 26.57 -9.49 17.70
CA HIS A 63 25.19 -9.67 17.28
C HIS A 63 24.22 -8.94 18.20
N PHE A 64 23.06 -8.56 17.67
CA PHE A 64 22.01 -7.87 18.37
C PHE A 64 20.78 -8.78 18.49
N SER A 65 20.28 -8.94 19.70
CA SER A 65 19.00 -9.57 19.96
C SER A 65 17.87 -8.64 19.56
N VAL A 66 16.85 -9.16 18.90
CA VAL A 66 15.66 -8.39 18.54
C VAL A 66 14.65 -8.39 19.68
N SER A 67 13.88 -7.30 19.80
CA SER A 67 12.78 -7.17 20.75
C SER A 67 11.66 -6.36 20.13
N GLY A 68 10.44 -6.90 20.09
CA GLY A 68 9.27 -6.24 19.54
C GLY A 68 9.18 -6.26 18.01
N ILE A 69 10.11 -6.92 17.32
CA ILE A 69 10.07 -7.14 15.87
C ILE A 69 9.52 -8.55 15.64
N VAL A 70 8.64 -8.69 14.63
CA VAL A 70 8.11 -9.97 14.15
C VAL A 70 8.53 -10.20 12.69
N ALA A 71 8.43 -11.43 12.21
CA ALA A 71 8.90 -11.78 10.87
C ALA A 71 8.22 -10.97 9.75
N SER A 72 6.97 -10.56 9.95
CA SER A 72 6.25 -9.69 9.01
C SER A 72 6.79 -8.26 8.94
N ASP A 73 7.61 -7.84 9.90
CA ASP A 73 8.26 -6.52 9.87
C ASP A 73 9.57 -6.54 9.07
N CYS A 74 10.00 -7.73 8.64
CA CYS A 74 11.24 -7.92 7.91
C CYS A 74 10.98 -8.07 6.41
N ASN A 75 12.01 -7.82 5.60
CA ASN A 75 11.96 -7.98 4.15
C ASN A 75 10.83 -7.20 3.45
N MET A 76 10.46 -6.06 4.00
CA MET A 76 9.52 -5.17 3.34
C MET A 76 10.09 -4.76 1.98
N PRO A 77 9.29 -4.85 0.90
CA PRO A 77 9.76 -4.56 -0.46
C PRO A 77 9.97 -3.06 -0.73
N ASP A 78 9.58 -2.19 0.21
CA ASP A 78 9.87 -0.76 0.10
C ASP A 78 11.37 -0.48 0.16
N SER A 79 11.84 0.36 -0.74
CA SER A 79 13.23 0.81 -0.81
C SER A 79 13.28 2.29 -1.20
N PRO A 80 14.43 2.95 -1.08
CA PRO A 80 14.56 4.33 -1.58
C PRO A 80 14.25 4.47 -3.07
N GLU A 81 14.38 3.40 -3.85
CA GLU A 81 14.14 3.37 -5.30
C GLU A 81 12.73 2.91 -5.68
N ASN A 82 12.06 2.17 -4.80
CA ASN A 82 10.71 1.69 -5.03
C ASN A 82 9.87 1.75 -3.75
N ASN A 83 8.91 2.65 -3.73
CA ASN A 83 7.99 2.83 -2.62
C ASN A 83 6.58 2.42 -3.04
N PHE A 84 5.94 1.61 -2.23
CA PHE A 84 4.55 1.21 -2.43
C PHE A 84 3.60 2.23 -1.82
N ALA A 85 2.37 2.26 -2.32
CA ALA A 85 1.31 3.06 -1.70
C ALA A 85 1.04 2.62 -0.26
N THR A 86 0.65 3.57 0.56
CA THR A 86 0.11 3.35 1.91
C THR A 86 -1.14 4.18 2.09
N ILE A 87 -1.83 4.05 3.21
CA ILE A 87 -2.92 4.96 3.54
C ILE A 87 -2.33 6.28 4.03
N ASN A 88 -2.83 7.37 3.50
CA ASN A 88 -2.36 8.71 3.81
C ASN A 88 -3.03 9.25 5.09
N PRO A 89 -2.33 9.32 6.23
CA PRO A 89 -2.91 9.82 7.48
C PRO A 89 -3.21 11.32 7.46
N LEU A 90 -2.73 12.04 6.46
CA LEU A 90 -3.03 13.46 6.26
C LEU A 90 -4.23 13.68 5.33
N HIS A 91 -4.62 12.67 4.57
CA HIS A 91 -5.79 12.69 3.70
C HIS A 91 -6.82 11.68 4.20
N PHE A 92 -7.38 11.99 5.33
CA PHE A 92 -8.42 11.19 5.96
C PHE A 92 -9.63 12.06 6.28
N ARG A 93 -10.75 11.40 6.54
CA ARG A 93 -11.89 12.04 7.09
C ARG A 93 -12.60 11.16 8.11
N VAL A 94 -13.00 11.80 9.16
CA VAL A 94 -13.91 11.24 10.16
C VAL A 94 -15.07 12.21 10.38
N SER A 95 -16.27 11.71 10.48
CA SER A 95 -17.41 12.54 10.86
C SER A 95 -17.37 12.89 12.35
N ASN A 96 -16.79 12.02 13.17
CA ASN A 96 -16.57 12.24 14.59
C ASN A 96 -15.48 11.27 15.09
N GLY A 97 -14.63 11.71 16.00
CA GLY A 97 -13.55 10.91 16.58
C GLY A 97 -12.24 10.96 15.82
N THR A 98 -11.38 10.00 16.07
CA THR A 98 -10.04 9.87 15.48
C THR A 98 -9.85 8.51 14.84
N GLN A 99 -9.21 8.46 13.69
CA GLN A 99 -8.72 7.22 13.11
C GLN A 99 -7.39 6.84 13.75
N THR A 100 -7.13 5.53 13.84
CA THR A 100 -5.85 4.98 14.27
C THR A 100 -5.15 4.39 13.07
N TYR A 101 -3.87 4.67 12.96
CA TYR A 101 -2.99 4.13 11.92
C TYR A 101 -1.85 3.37 12.58
N SER A 102 -1.46 2.26 11.98
CA SER A 102 -0.35 1.42 12.44
C SER A 102 0.27 0.66 11.27
N GLU A 103 1.33 -0.09 11.53
CA GLU A 103 1.98 -0.97 10.57
C GLU A 103 2.37 -0.22 9.27
N GLY A 104 3.13 0.84 9.42
CA GLY A 104 3.55 1.67 8.29
C GLY A 104 2.39 2.31 7.51
N ASN A 105 1.26 2.58 8.18
CA ASN A 105 0.01 3.06 7.57
C ASN A 105 -0.67 2.06 6.61
N LEU A 106 -0.37 0.77 6.72
CA LEU A 106 -1.10 -0.28 6.01
C LEU A 106 -2.36 -0.70 6.76
N LYS A 107 -2.37 -0.53 8.08
CA LYS A 107 -3.52 -0.85 8.92
C LYS A 107 -4.14 0.40 9.50
N TYR A 108 -5.44 0.52 9.36
CA TYR A 108 -6.17 1.57 10.06
C TYR A 108 -7.52 1.08 10.58
N GLY A 109 -8.03 1.80 11.56
CA GLY A 109 -9.32 1.52 12.18
C GLY A 109 -10.03 2.79 12.58
N GLN A 110 -11.34 2.68 12.76
CA GLN A 110 -12.18 3.74 13.31
C GLN A 110 -12.62 3.34 14.72
N PRO A 111 -12.04 3.96 15.76
CA PRO A 111 -12.33 3.57 17.13
C PRO A 111 -13.66 4.14 17.67
N THR A 112 -14.27 5.08 16.95
CA THR A 112 -15.52 5.73 17.38
C THR A 112 -16.71 5.11 16.67
N ALA A 113 -17.61 4.50 17.41
CA ALA A 113 -18.84 3.93 16.89
C ALA A 113 -19.76 4.99 16.25
N ASN A 114 -20.50 4.60 15.23
CA ASN A 114 -21.45 5.45 14.50
C ASN A 114 -20.81 6.71 13.91
N SER A 115 -19.57 6.59 13.44
CA SER A 115 -18.84 7.65 12.78
C SER A 115 -18.22 7.13 11.50
N TRP A 116 -18.30 7.89 10.42
CA TRP A 116 -17.63 7.56 9.18
C TRP A 116 -16.14 7.84 9.29
N GLY A 117 -15.32 6.85 8.96
CA GLY A 117 -13.88 6.98 8.83
C GLY A 117 -13.42 6.56 7.44
N PHE A 118 -12.66 7.42 6.77
CA PHE A 118 -12.13 7.20 5.42
C PHE A 118 -10.62 7.19 5.43
N GLY A 119 -10.02 6.30 4.68
CA GLY A 119 -8.60 6.31 4.38
C GLY A 119 -8.38 6.26 2.87
N PHE A 120 -7.59 7.17 2.34
CA PHE A 120 -7.19 7.25 0.94
C PHE A 120 -5.71 6.92 0.80
N THR A 121 -5.29 6.50 -0.39
CA THR A 121 -3.90 6.15 -0.63
C THR A 121 -2.98 7.36 -0.79
N THR A 122 -1.70 7.16 -0.53
CA THR A 122 -0.64 8.16 -0.73
C THR A 122 -0.35 8.40 -2.22
N LEU A 123 -0.57 7.39 -3.07
CA LEU A 123 -0.38 7.48 -4.51
C LEU A 123 -1.74 7.49 -5.20
N ASN A 124 -1.93 8.44 -6.11
CA ASN A 124 -3.08 8.52 -6.99
C ASN A 124 -2.64 8.29 -8.43
N VAL A 125 -3.55 7.79 -9.27
CA VAL A 125 -3.23 7.42 -10.65
C VAL A 125 -4.22 8.02 -11.65
N LYS A 126 -3.75 8.32 -12.87
CA LYS A 126 -4.57 8.84 -13.99
C LYS A 126 -4.67 7.85 -15.14
N SER A 127 -3.76 6.91 -15.20
CA SER A 127 -3.66 5.91 -16.26
C SER A 127 -3.09 4.62 -15.71
N GLY A 128 -3.12 3.54 -16.50
CA GLY A 128 -2.59 2.23 -16.13
C GLY A 128 -3.63 1.32 -15.46
N LYS A 129 -3.21 0.09 -15.23
CA LYS A 129 -4.03 -0.95 -14.57
C LYS A 129 -3.39 -1.31 -13.23
N TRP A 130 -4.13 -1.13 -12.16
CA TRP A 130 -3.61 -1.19 -10.79
C TRP A 130 -4.38 -2.19 -9.94
N TYR A 131 -3.66 -2.91 -9.10
CA TYR A 131 -4.19 -3.90 -8.18
C TYR A 131 -3.84 -3.57 -6.75
N ALA A 132 -4.80 -3.74 -5.86
CA ALA A 132 -4.61 -3.63 -4.42
C ALA A 132 -5.46 -4.67 -3.70
N GLU A 133 -5.00 -5.12 -2.56
CA GLU A 133 -5.73 -6.06 -1.69
C GLU A 133 -6.11 -5.38 -0.38
N LEU A 134 -7.28 -5.72 0.12
CA LEU A 134 -7.78 -5.27 1.42
C LEU A 134 -8.33 -6.45 2.21
N ARG A 135 -7.84 -6.63 3.43
CA ARG A 135 -8.39 -7.56 4.39
C ARG A 135 -9.06 -6.79 5.52
N CYS A 136 -10.29 -7.16 5.81
CA CYS A 136 -11.05 -6.54 6.89
C CYS A 136 -11.25 -7.53 8.04
N ALA A 137 -11.15 -7.03 9.27
CA ALA A 137 -11.51 -7.77 10.46
C ALA A 137 -12.50 -6.96 11.29
N GLY A 138 -13.52 -7.64 11.85
CA GLY A 138 -14.56 -7.02 12.65
C GLY A 138 -15.94 -7.10 11.98
N ASN A 139 -16.70 -6.03 12.04
CA ASN A 139 -18.10 -5.98 11.63
C ASN A 139 -18.31 -5.77 10.13
N THR A 140 -19.58 -5.70 9.70
CA THR A 140 -20.02 -5.73 8.30
C THR A 140 -20.15 -4.36 7.61
N SER A 141 -19.58 -3.31 8.17
CA SER A 141 -19.81 -1.94 7.68
C SER A 141 -18.62 -1.31 6.94
N VAL A 142 -17.73 -2.15 6.43
CA VAL A 142 -16.62 -1.69 5.58
C VAL A 142 -17.08 -1.60 4.13
N ASN A 143 -16.72 -0.51 3.49
CA ASN A 143 -16.82 -0.33 2.05
C ASN A 143 -15.44 -0.01 1.50
N ALA A 144 -15.11 -0.54 0.33
CA ALA A 144 -13.82 -0.30 -0.30
C ALA A 144 -13.94 -0.21 -1.82
N GLY A 145 -13.06 0.53 -2.44
CA GLY A 145 -13.07 0.75 -3.87
C GLY A 145 -12.16 1.88 -4.32
N VAL A 146 -12.65 2.71 -5.24
CA VAL A 146 -11.91 3.85 -5.76
C VAL A 146 -12.73 5.13 -5.71
N ALA A 147 -12.04 6.25 -5.54
CA ALA A 147 -12.60 7.58 -5.58
C ALA A 147 -11.88 8.44 -6.63
N ASN A 148 -12.62 9.25 -7.35
CA ASN A 148 -12.06 10.26 -8.24
C ASN A 148 -11.68 11.51 -7.43
N VAL A 149 -10.40 11.68 -7.15
CA VAL A 149 -9.89 12.78 -6.32
C VAL A 149 -9.99 14.14 -7.00
N GLY A 150 -10.02 14.18 -8.33
CA GLY A 150 -10.29 15.40 -9.10
C GLY A 150 -11.71 15.92 -8.92
N HIS A 151 -12.68 15.03 -8.71
CA HIS A 151 -14.07 15.38 -8.42
C HIS A 151 -14.27 15.76 -6.95
N TYR A 152 -13.55 15.09 -6.08
CA TYR A 152 -13.65 15.23 -4.62
C TYR A 152 -12.57 16.10 -4.03
N GLY A 153 -11.88 16.92 -4.77
CA GLY A 153 -10.81 17.74 -4.23
C GLY A 153 -10.80 17.81 -2.70
N TYR A 154 -9.68 17.80 -2.08
CA TYR A 154 -9.37 17.68 -0.64
C TYR A 154 -10.35 18.32 0.38
N HIS A 155 -11.38 19.02 -0.07
CA HIS A 155 -12.22 19.88 0.76
C HIS A 155 -13.72 19.54 0.76
N LYS A 156 -14.20 18.59 -0.03
CA LYS A 156 -15.63 18.40 -0.22
C LYS A 156 -16.31 17.43 0.75
N PHE A 157 -15.57 16.66 1.49
CA PHE A 157 -16.13 15.89 2.59
C PHE A 157 -16.43 16.80 3.80
N VAL A 158 -17.48 17.57 3.73
CA VAL A 158 -17.99 18.36 4.87
C VAL A 158 -18.76 17.43 5.81
N SER A 159 -18.63 17.64 7.11
CA SER A 159 -19.21 16.88 8.20
C SER A 159 -20.50 16.13 7.87
N ASP A 160 -20.63 14.88 8.30
CA ASP A 160 -21.81 14.00 8.22
C ASP A 160 -22.11 13.35 6.86
N GLN A 161 -21.17 13.31 5.94
CA GLN A 161 -21.49 12.76 4.63
C GLN A 161 -21.27 11.25 4.60
N ASN A 162 -22.37 10.56 4.41
CA ASN A 162 -22.38 9.15 4.08
C ASN A 162 -21.79 8.97 2.65
N PRO A 163 -20.67 8.25 2.48
CA PRO A 163 -20.05 8.03 1.17
C PRO A 163 -21.01 7.36 0.18
N GLN A 164 -22.02 6.71 0.69
CA GLN A 164 -23.06 6.08 -0.12
C GLN A 164 -23.88 7.10 -0.94
N ASN A 165 -23.86 8.37 -0.56
CA ASN A 165 -24.61 9.43 -1.23
C ASN A 165 -23.72 10.34 -2.09
N GLU A 166 -22.46 9.98 -2.29
CA GLU A 166 -21.52 10.81 -3.01
C GLU A 166 -21.31 10.33 -4.45
N THR A 167 -21.26 11.26 -5.39
CA THR A 167 -20.83 11.00 -6.76
C THR A 167 -19.30 10.89 -6.84
N GLY A 168 -18.73 10.15 -7.81
CA GLY A 168 -17.28 9.95 -7.98
C GLY A 168 -16.67 8.95 -7.00
N ILE A 169 -17.50 8.19 -6.30
CA ILE A 169 -17.11 7.06 -5.46
C ILE A 169 -17.73 5.78 -6.02
N TRP A 170 -16.91 4.75 -6.16
CA TRP A 170 -17.32 3.40 -6.53
C TRP A 170 -16.81 2.42 -5.48
N GLN A 171 -17.72 1.82 -4.76
CA GLN A 171 -17.40 0.99 -3.59
C GLN A 171 -18.22 -0.29 -3.52
N LEU A 172 -17.58 -1.36 -3.09
CA LEU A 172 -18.18 -2.62 -2.70
C LEU A 172 -18.34 -2.67 -1.18
N THR A 173 -19.48 -3.17 -0.70
CA THR A 173 -19.74 -3.30 0.73
C THR A 173 -19.46 -4.71 1.22
N MET A 174 -18.85 -4.82 2.40
CA MET A 174 -18.46 -6.08 3.01
C MET A 174 -19.66 -7.02 3.27
N ASP A 175 -20.82 -6.49 3.65
CA ASP A 175 -21.99 -7.31 3.99
C ASP A 175 -22.83 -7.79 2.79
N GLY A 176 -22.40 -7.50 1.57
CA GLY A 176 -23.12 -7.85 0.36
C GLY A 176 -24.45 -7.12 0.15
N THR A 177 -24.74 -6.10 0.96
CA THR A 177 -25.97 -5.34 0.85
C THR A 177 -25.95 -4.43 -0.39
N ALA A 178 -26.70 -4.75 -1.42
CA ALA A 178 -26.76 -4.02 -2.67
C ALA A 178 -27.11 -2.53 -2.47
N THR A 179 -27.89 -2.20 -1.46
CA THR A 179 -28.25 -0.81 -1.13
C THR A 179 -27.10 0.00 -0.56
N LYS A 180 -26.06 -0.63 0.00
CA LYS A 180 -24.87 0.03 0.54
C LYS A 180 -23.73 0.02 -0.47
N THR A 181 -23.69 -0.96 -1.37
CA THR A 181 -22.77 -0.93 -2.52
C THR A 181 -23.23 0.14 -3.48
N ARG A 182 -22.35 1.07 -3.74
CA ARG A 182 -22.66 2.25 -4.54
C ARG A 182 -21.65 2.45 -5.65
N PHE A 183 -22.17 2.74 -6.81
CA PHE A 183 -21.38 3.14 -7.96
C PHE A 183 -21.87 4.53 -8.39
N ASN A 184 -21.05 5.54 -8.10
CA ASN A 184 -21.34 6.94 -8.42
C ASN A 184 -22.71 7.40 -7.88
N ASN A 185 -22.95 7.21 -6.58
CA ASN A 185 -24.19 7.52 -5.87
C ASN A 185 -25.42 6.67 -6.27
N SER A 186 -25.25 5.69 -7.12
CA SER A 186 -26.34 4.78 -7.49
C SER A 186 -26.18 3.43 -6.79
N PRO A 187 -27.24 2.85 -6.19
CA PRO A 187 -27.18 1.50 -5.65
C PRO A 187 -26.78 0.50 -6.74
N ALA A 188 -25.97 -0.49 -6.37
CA ALA A 188 -25.74 -1.62 -7.26
C ALA A 188 -27.07 -2.34 -7.53
N SER A 189 -27.35 -2.63 -8.78
CA SER A 189 -28.62 -3.22 -9.20
C SER A 189 -28.64 -4.75 -9.17
N ALA A 190 -27.59 -5.39 -8.68
CA ALA A 190 -27.44 -6.84 -8.78
C ALA A 190 -27.29 -7.51 -7.41
N THR A 191 -27.66 -8.78 -7.38
CA THR A 191 -27.32 -9.70 -6.31
C THR A 191 -25.85 -10.08 -6.42
N TYR A 192 -25.04 -9.56 -5.55
CA TYR A 192 -23.65 -10.03 -5.40
C TYR A 192 -23.44 -10.49 -3.96
N THR A 193 -22.52 -11.41 -3.80
CA THR A 193 -22.05 -11.78 -2.47
C THR A 193 -20.94 -10.80 -2.12
N GLY A 194 -21.11 -10.00 -1.06
CA GLY A 194 -20.07 -9.12 -0.56
C GLY A 194 -18.84 -9.93 -0.11
N PHE A 195 -17.85 -9.24 0.38
CA PHE A 195 -16.74 -9.92 1.06
C PHE A 195 -17.02 -9.98 2.57
N GLY A 196 -16.58 -11.07 3.20
CA GLY A 196 -16.83 -11.33 4.62
C GLY A 196 -15.65 -10.94 5.51
N ASN A 197 -15.87 -11.07 6.81
CA ASN A 197 -14.82 -10.92 7.81
C ASN A 197 -13.68 -11.92 7.54
N GLY A 198 -12.46 -11.42 7.45
CA GLY A 198 -11.26 -12.21 7.18
C GLY A 198 -11.02 -12.55 5.71
N GLN A 199 -11.96 -12.32 4.81
CA GLN A 199 -11.73 -12.49 3.38
C GLN A 199 -10.89 -11.34 2.80
N ILE A 200 -10.26 -11.62 1.67
CA ILE A 200 -9.41 -10.67 0.96
C ILE A 200 -10.15 -10.15 -0.25
N LEU A 201 -10.39 -8.85 -0.25
CA LEU A 201 -10.94 -8.11 -1.38
C LEU A 201 -9.80 -7.64 -2.28
N GLY A 202 -9.74 -8.12 -3.51
CA GLY A 202 -8.91 -7.54 -4.56
C GLY A 202 -9.68 -6.44 -5.29
N ILE A 203 -9.06 -5.31 -5.49
CA ILE A 203 -9.61 -4.15 -6.18
C ILE A 203 -8.78 -3.91 -7.43
N LEU A 204 -9.43 -3.97 -8.60
CA LEU A 204 -8.81 -3.88 -9.91
C LEU A 204 -9.26 -2.59 -10.60
N LEU A 205 -8.38 -1.61 -10.65
CA LEU A 205 -8.61 -0.33 -11.32
C LEU A 205 -7.94 -0.32 -12.69
N ASN A 206 -8.72 -0.24 -13.75
CA ASN A 206 -8.25 0.07 -15.09
C ASN A 206 -8.55 1.55 -15.37
N ALA A 207 -7.57 2.40 -15.11
CA ALA A 207 -7.73 3.84 -15.26
C ALA A 207 -7.73 4.29 -16.74
N ASP A 208 -7.15 3.48 -17.63
CA ASP A 208 -7.12 3.77 -19.07
C ASP A 208 -8.51 3.62 -19.68
N ASP A 209 -9.17 2.49 -19.43
CA ASP A 209 -10.51 2.18 -19.95
C ASP A 209 -11.62 2.67 -19.01
N LYS A 210 -11.26 3.22 -17.84
CA LYS A 210 -12.18 3.67 -16.78
C LYS A 210 -13.11 2.55 -16.29
N GLU A 211 -12.49 1.47 -15.90
CA GLU A 211 -13.16 0.27 -15.44
C GLU A 211 -12.72 -0.11 -14.03
N LEU A 212 -13.63 -0.63 -13.24
CA LEU A 212 -13.38 -1.16 -11.91
C LEU A 212 -13.96 -2.56 -11.79
N SER A 213 -13.16 -3.46 -11.24
CA SER A 213 -13.60 -4.83 -10.93
C SER A 213 -13.12 -5.23 -9.54
N PHE A 214 -13.71 -6.29 -9.00
CA PHE A 214 -13.38 -6.79 -7.68
C PHE A 214 -13.21 -8.32 -7.69
N THR A 215 -12.29 -8.80 -6.88
CA THR A 215 -12.18 -10.23 -6.53
C THR A 215 -12.42 -10.42 -5.03
N VAL A 216 -12.93 -11.57 -4.64
CA VAL A 216 -12.97 -12.01 -3.24
C VAL A 216 -12.22 -13.34 -3.17
N ASP A 217 -11.19 -13.40 -2.36
CA ASP A 217 -10.28 -14.54 -2.27
C ASP A 217 -9.81 -15.01 -3.66
N GLY A 218 -9.43 -14.06 -4.51
CA GLY A 218 -9.00 -14.28 -5.89
C GLY A 218 -10.09 -14.56 -6.92
N THR A 219 -11.34 -14.74 -6.50
CA THR A 219 -12.46 -15.04 -7.40
C THR A 219 -13.14 -13.76 -7.86
N LEU A 220 -13.19 -13.54 -9.19
CA LEU A 220 -13.84 -12.37 -9.78
C LEU A 220 -15.31 -12.32 -9.41
N GLN A 221 -15.77 -11.16 -8.95
CA GLN A 221 -17.17 -10.91 -8.63
C GLN A 221 -17.90 -10.43 -9.88
N THR A 222 -18.91 -11.19 -10.32
CA THR A 222 -19.62 -10.93 -11.60
C THR A 222 -21.05 -10.43 -11.43
N GLY A 223 -21.49 -10.26 -10.19
CA GLY A 223 -22.90 -9.91 -9.88
C GLY A 223 -23.28 -8.45 -10.11
N PHE A 224 -22.44 -7.63 -10.72
CA PHE A 224 -22.70 -6.21 -10.98
C PHE A 224 -22.04 -5.75 -12.28
N GLY A 225 -22.48 -4.60 -12.79
CA GLY A 225 -21.96 -4.04 -14.03
C GLY A 225 -22.16 -4.96 -15.24
N SER A 226 -21.25 -4.91 -16.19
CA SER A 226 -21.19 -5.85 -17.30
C SER A 226 -20.23 -6.99 -16.94
N SER A 227 -20.78 -8.11 -16.48
CA SER A 227 -20.00 -9.30 -16.06
C SER A 227 -18.94 -9.03 -15.01
N GLY A 228 -19.23 -8.14 -14.05
CA GLY A 228 -18.32 -7.77 -12.95
C GLY A 228 -17.43 -6.57 -13.27
N VAL A 229 -17.63 -5.91 -14.40
CA VAL A 229 -16.93 -4.67 -14.75
C VAL A 229 -17.87 -3.49 -14.54
N VAL A 230 -17.45 -2.51 -13.77
CA VAL A 230 -18.15 -1.26 -13.49
C VAL A 230 -17.50 -0.14 -14.29
N ASP A 231 -18.30 0.55 -15.12
CA ASP A 231 -17.86 1.77 -15.78
C ASP A 231 -17.77 2.92 -14.77
N ILE A 232 -16.58 3.48 -14.63
CA ILE A 232 -16.30 4.60 -13.73
C ILE A 232 -16.16 5.93 -14.48
N SER A 233 -16.46 5.97 -15.77
CA SER A 233 -16.37 7.18 -16.61
C SER A 233 -17.36 8.28 -16.25
N THR A 234 -18.45 7.94 -15.57
CA THR A 234 -19.62 8.82 -15.37
C THR A 234 -19.49 9.78 -14.19
N GLY A 235 -18.42 9.69 -13.41
CA GLY A 235 -18.21 10.55 -12.23
C GLY A 235 -17.27 11.72 -12.46
N GLY A 236 -16.78 11.89 -13.68
CA GLY A 236 -15.66 12.74 -13.97
C GLY A 236 -15.94 14.22 -14.16
N SER A 237 -15.29 15.03 -13.39
CA SER A 237 -14.83 16.37 -13.74
C SER A 237 -13.44 16.28 -14.35
N ALA A 238 -12.97 17.35 -14.96
CA ALA A 238 -11.84 17.46 -15.88
C ALA A 238 -10.45 16.88 -15.50
N SER A 239 -10.27 16.27 -14.33
CA SER A 239 -9.06 15.52 -13.99
C SER A 239 -9.45 14.17 -13.39
N ASP A 240 -9.59 13.15 -14.22
CA ASP A 240 -9.78 11.78 -13.76
C ASP A 240 -8.49 11.30 -13.08
N GLU A 241 -8.43 11.45 -11.77
CA GLU A 241 -7.35 10.99 -10.93
C GLU A 241 -7.94 10.14 -9.81
N TRP A 242 -7.46 8.92 -9.68
CA TRP A 242 -8.05 7.88 -8.85
C TRP A 242 -7.22 7.57 -7.63
N SER A 243 -7.86 7.48 -6.49
CA SER A 243 -7.31 6.95 -5.24
C SER A 243 -8.04 5.68 -4.86
N PHE A 244 -7.33 4.66 -4.41
CA PHE A 244 -7.97 3.59 -3.66
C PHE A 244 -8.40 4.12 -2.30
N PHE A 245 -9.50 3.61 -1.79
CA PHE A 245 -9.99 3.98 -0.47
C PHE A 245 -10.76 2.85 0.19
N ALA A 246 -10.86 2.92 1.50
CA ALA A 246 -11.87 2.20 2.25
C ALA A 246 -12.47 3.10 3.32
N ASN A 247 -13.67 2.76 3.75
CA ASN A 247 -14.34 3.45 4.83
C ASN A 247 -15.13 2.46 5.70
N THR A 248 -15.40 2.89 6.92
CA THR A 248 -16.25 2.16 7.86
C THR A 248 -17.16 3.11 8.62
N TYR A 249 -18.30 2.59 9.10
CA TYR A 249 -19.26 3.37 9.89
C TYR A 249 -19.43 2.83 11.32
N TYR A 250 -19.29 1.53 11.51
CA TYR A 250 -19.88 0.89 12.67
C TYR A 250 -18.85 0.50 13.69
N GLY A 251 -17.94 0.93 14.17
CA GLY A 251 -17.54 0.27 15.29
C GLY A 251 -16.15 0.37 15.83
N SER A 252 -16.05 0.16 17.06
CA SER A 252 -14.86 0.18 17.88
C SER A 252 -13.87 -0.97 17.65
N SER A 253 -14.16 -1.88 16.73
CA SER A 253 -13.34 -3.09 16.50
C SER A 253 -13.01 -3.40 15.04
N GLU A 254 -13.45 -2.54 14.12
CA GLU A 254 -13.15 -2.74 12.70
C GLU A 254 -11.75 -2.29 12.38
N THR A 255 -11.00 -3.17 11.74
CA THR A 255 -9.67 -2.86 11.22
C THR A 255 -9.59 -3.23 9.75
N MET A 256 -8.94 -2.39 8.99
CA MET A 256 -8.69 -2.55 7.57
C MET A 256 -7.19 -2.62 7.37
N THR A 257 -6.74 -3.72 6.78
CA THR A 257 -5.32 -3.94 6.46
C THR A 257 -5.17 -4.01 4.95
N TRP A 258 -4.37 -3.12 4.40
CA TRP A 258 -4.07 -3.03 2.99
C TRP A 258 -2.80 -3.78 2.63
N ASN A 259 -2.77 -4.30 1.41
CA ASN A 259 -1.57 -4.75 0.74
C ASN A 259 -1.55 -4.16 -0.68
N PHE A 260 -0.61 -3.25 -0.93
CA PHE A 260 -0.33 -2.71 -2.26
C PHE A 260 0.86 -3.42 -2.92
N GLY A 261 1.33 -4.50 -2.29
CA GLY A 261 2.48 -5.31 -2.65
C GLY A 261 3.54 -5.43 -1.54
N GLN A 262 3.29 -4.88 -0.34
CA GLN A 262 4.27 -4.93 0.74
C GLN A 262 4.24 -6.24 1.53
N ASP A 263 3.03 -6.76 1.82
CA ASP A 263 2.89 -7.87 2.75
C ASP A 263 1.68 -8.76 2.42
N SER A 264 1.95 -9.90 1.79
CA SER A 264 0.94 -10.90 1.46
C SER A 264 0.38 -11.65 2.67
N SER A 265 1.03 -11.54 3.82
CA SER A 265 0.57 -12.19 5.05
C SER A 265 -0.45 -11.37 5.83
N PHE A 266 -0.72 -10.13 5.42
CA PHE A 266 -1.58 -9.22 6.16
C PHE A 266 -1.21 -9.17 7.66
N LEU A 267 0.05 -8.83 7.94
CA LEU A 267 0.61 -8.74 9.29
C LEU A 267 0.63 -10.09 10.01
N GLY A 268 0.95 -11.16 9.30
CA GLY A 268 1.00 -12.52 9.84
C GLY A 268 -0.35 -13.14 10.14
N THR A 269 -1.46 -12.55 9.67
CA THR A 269 -2.82 -13.13 9.85
C THR A 269 -3.16 -14.15 8.79
N GLU A 270 -2.49 -14.11 7.65
CA GLU A 270 -2.59 -15.06 6.54
C GLU A 270 -1.25 -15.74 6.28
N THR A 271 -1.28 -16.86 5.58
CA THR A 271 -0.03 -17.49 5.12
C THR A 271 0.59 -16.63 4.04
N ALA A 272 1.84 -16.22 4.23
CA ALA A 272 2.58 -15.44 3.25
C ALA A 272 2.70 -16.17 1.91
N THR A 273 2.56 -15.44 0.83
CA THR A 273 2.76 -15.90 -0.55
C THR A 273 3.78 -14.99 -1.25
N SER A 274 4.19 -15.35 -2.45
CA SER A 274 5.19 -14.59 -3.22
C SER A 274 4.67 -14.18 -4.60
N ASN A 275 3.39 -13.89 -4.72
CA ASN A 275 2.80 -13.47 -5.99
C ASN A 275 3.19 -12.01 -6.29
N ALA A 276 4.02 -11.82 -7.30
CA ALA A 276 4.37 -10.49 -7.82
C ALA A 276 3.48 -10.12 -9.01
N ASP A 277 3.51 -8.85 -9.37
CA ASP A 277 2.91 -8.39 -10.63
C ASP A 277 3.76 -8.80 -11.86
N ALA A 278 3.32 -8.42 -13.06
CA ALA A 278 4.00 -8.77 -14.30
C ALA A 278 5.41 -8.15 -14.44
N ASN A 279 5.71 -7.11 -13.69
CA ASN A 279 7.02 -6.45 -13.65
C ASN A 279 7.93 -7.01 -12.53
N GLY A 280 7.44 -7.98 -11.76
CA GLY A 280 8.17 -8.58 -10.64
C GLY A 280 8.09 -7.75 -9.35
N ASN A 281 7.20 -6.76 -9.28
CA ASN A 281 7.05 -5.92 -8.11
C ASN A 281 5.99 -6.47 -7.15
N GLY A 282 6.28 -6.35 -5.87
CA GLY A 282 5.37 -6.66 -4.77
C GLY A 282 5.24 -8.12 -4.42
N THR A 283 4.58 -8.35 -3.30
CA THR A 283 4.12 -9.65 -2.81
C THR A 283 2.64 -9.56 -2.47
N PHE A 284 1.80 -10.19 -3.28
CA PHE A 284 0.35 -10.23 -3.08
C PHE A 284 -0.08 -11.58 -2.56
N HIS A 285 -1.14 -11.62 -1.77
CA HIS A 285 -1.73 -12.88 -1.31
C HIS A 285 -2.32 -13.64 -2.49
N THR A 286 -3.03 -12.95 -3.36
CA THR A 286 -3.56 -13.47 -4.62
C THR A 286 -2.76 -12.89 -5.79
N ALA A 287 -2.42 -13.71 -6.77
CA ALA A 287 -1.71 -13.20 -7.95
C ALA A 287 -2.52 -12.09 -8.65
N PRO A 288 -1.95 -10.91 -8.88
CA PRO A 288 -2.60 -9.88 -9.66
C PRO A 288 -3.04 -10.41 -11.03
N PRO A 289 -4.28 -10.14 -11.47
CA PRO A 289 -4.69 -10.52 -12.82
C PRO A 289 -3.79 -9.92 -13.90
N SER A 290 -3.70 -10.60 -15.04
CA SER A 290 -2.83 -10.19 -16.15
C SER A 290 -3.02 -8.72 -16.53
N GLY A 291 -1.91 -7.98 -16.58
CA GLY A 291 -1.86 -6.57 -16.94
C GLY A 291 -2.10 -5.60 -15.79
N TYR A 292 -2.47 -6.08 -14.61
CA TYR A 292 -2.59 -5.24 -13.42
C TYR A 292 -1.27 -5.24 -12.64
N LEU A 293 -0.87 -4.06 -12.17
CA LEU A 293 0.40 -3.80 -11.53
C LEU A 293 0.22 -3.38 -10.07
N ALA A 294 1.25 -3.61 -9.28
CA ALA A 294 1.38 -3.06 -7.92
C ALA A 294 1.39 -1.53 -7.95
N LEU A 295 0.69 -0.90 -7.03
CA LEU A 295 0.71 0.56 -6.90
C LEU A 295 1.98 0.99 -6.15
N CYS A 296 3.07 1.10 -6.90
CA CYS A 296 4.39 1.49 -6.40
C CYS A 296 5.12 2.38 -7.40
N THR A 297 6.13 3.09 -6.93
CA THR A 297 6.86 4.08 -7.74
C THR A 297 7.58 3.46 -8.93
N ALA A 298 8.03 2.20 -8.84
CA ALA A 298 8.66 1.50 -9.96
C ALA A 298 7.69 1.21 -11.13
N ASN A 299 6.39 1.20 -10.88
CA ASN A 299 5.36 0.97 -11.88
C ASN A 299 4.69 2.26 -12.36
N LEU A 300 4.90 3.38 -11.66
CA LEU A 300 4.40 4.67 -12.11
C LEU A 300 5.14 5.12 -13.38
N PRO A 301 4.48 5.91 -14.25
CA PRO A 301 5.18 6.57 -15.34
C PRO A 301 6.38 7.38 -14.82
N GLU A 302 7.48 7.37 -15.54
CA GLU A 302 8.63 8.20 -15.19
C GLU A 302 8.22 9.66 -15.05
N PRO A 303 8.74 10.36 -14.03
CA PRO A 303 8.49 11.78 -13.88
C PRO A 303 9.03 12.54 -15.09
N THR A 304 8.31 13.54 -15.55
CA THR A 304 8.73 14.37 -16.68
C THR A 304 9.93 15.26 -16.37
N ILE A 305 10.28 15.41 -15.10
CA ILE A 305 11.40 16.20 -14.60
C ILE A 305 12.09 15.40 -13.49
N GLY A 306 13.40 15.27 -13.55
CA GLY A 306 14.18 14.64 -12.50
C GLY A 306 15.29 13.73 -13.04
N PRO A 307 16.09 13.12 -12.15
CA PRO A 307 17.28 12.35 -12.56
C PRO A 307 16.97 11.08 -13.36
N ASN A 308 15.74 10.57 -13.27
CA ASN A 308 15.29 9.39 -14.01
C ASN A 308 14.30 9.74 -15.12
N SER A 309 14.19 11.00 -15.51
CA SER A 309 13.36 11.43 -16.63
C SER A 309 14.19 11.63 -17.88
N ASP A 310 13.55 11.60 -19.06
CA ASP A 310 14.21 11.97 -20.33
C ASP A 310 14.64 13.44 -20.34
N THR A 311 14.08 14.25 -19.42
CA THR A 311 14.38 15.67 -19.27
C THR A 311 15.05 15.89 -17.92
N GLN A 312 16.29 16.35 -17.94
CA GLN A 312 17.06 16.65 -16.74
C GLN A 312 16.50 17.88 -16.01
N ALA A 313 16.60 17.89 -14.69
CA ALA A 313 16.12 19.00 -13.88
C ALA A 313 16.79 20.34 -14.24
N ASP A 314 18.04 20.33 -14.65
CA ASP A 314 18.80 21.50 -15.06
C ASP A 314 18.33 22.13 -16.38
N ASP A 315 17.58 21.40 -17.20
CA ASP A 315 16.90 21.96 -18.38
C ASP A 315 15.74 22.87 -17.99
N HIS A 316 15.19 22.72 -16.79
CA HIS A 316 14.05 23.49 -16.29
C HIS A 316 14.40 24.53 -15.23
N PHE A 317 15.50 24.33 -14.50
CA PHE A 317 15.95 25.23 -13.43
C PHE A 317 17.29 25.88 -13.82
N LYS A 318 17.22 27.04 -14.42
CA LYS A 318 18.37 27.87 -14.77
C LYS A 318 18.54 29.03 -13.81
#